data_7cba4a57b029be804ddbdabfe08de8a0
#
_entry.id   7cba4a57b029be804ddbdabfe08de8a0
#
_cell.length_a   1.000
_cell.length_b   1.000
_cell.length_c   1.000
_cell.angle_alpha   90.00
_cell.angle_beta   90.00
_cell.angle_gamma   90.00
#
_symmetry.space_group_name_H-M   'P 1'
#
loop_
_entity.id
_entity.type
_entity.pdbx_description
1 polymer ?
#
loop_
_entity_poly.entity_id
_entity_poly.type
_entity_poly.pdbx_seq_one_letter_code
_entity_poly.pdbx_strand_id
1 'polypeptide(L)'
;MYRKGRNALGQAKKNATPKALHEWRKQVKYLLNALNGPVGPTNGTAQHIRKGADRLADRLGEDHDLAVLAAQAAQNSHCATAAELLQPLICKRRKKLQKDAFKLGRKIYNPKPRTRAESLLKSSQVG
;
A
#
# COMPACT_ATOMS: atom_id res chain seq x y z
N MET A 1 3.54 10.00 10.82
CA MET A 1 3.18 9.54 9.46
C MET A 1 3.99 8.32 9.02
N TYR A 2 5.30 8.46 8.86
CA TYR A 2 6.18 7.35 8.46
C TYR A 2 6.17 6.19 9.48
N ARG A 3 6.25 6.50 10.77
CA ARG A 3 6.23 5.49 11.85
C ARG A 3 4.91 4.70 11.85
N LYS A 4 3.79 5.39 11.68
CA LYS A 4 2.47 4.76 11.61
C LYS A 4 2.37 3.83 10.39
N GLY A 5 2.91 4.24 9.25
CA GLY A 5 2.97 3.42 8.05
C GLY A 5 3.81 2.17 8.25
N ARG A 6 4.95 2.29 8.90
CA ARG A 6 5.82 1.16 9.22
C ARG A 6 5.14 0.17 10.18
N ASN A 7 4.43 0.69 11.17
CA ASN A 7 3.65 -0.12 12.10
C ASN A 7 2.50 -0.84 11.38
N ALA A 8 1.80 -0.14 10.49
CA ALA A 8 0.70 -0.72 9.71
C ALA A 8 1.21 -1.84 8.79
N LEU A 9 2.36 -1.66 8.15
CA LEU A 9 3.01 -2.71 7.36
C LEU A 9 3.32 -3.93 8.24
N GLY A 10 3.87 -3.71 9.43
CA GLY A 10 4.17 -4.80 10.37
C GLY A 10 2.93 -5.59 10.77
N GLN A 11 1.84 -4.91 11.04
CA GLN A 11 0.56 -5.55 11.38
C GLN A 11 0.00 -6.35 10.20
N ALA A 12 0.05 -5.80 8.99
CA ALA A 12 -0.41 -6.48 7.78
C ALA A 12 0.42 -7.72 7.48
N LYS A 13 1.73 -7.68 7.74
CA LYS A 13 2.61 -8.86 7.59
C LYS A 13 2.25 -9.98 8.55
N LYS A 14 1.93 -9.63 9.79
CA LYS A 14 1.54 -10.62 10.81
C LYS A 14 0.22 -11.28 10.45
N ASN A 15 -0.74 -10.48 10.01
CA ASN A 15 -2.07 -10.97 9.67
C ASN A 15 -2.70 -10.04 8.64
N ALA A 16 -2.75 -10.48 7.40
CA ALA A 16 -3.26 -9.70 6.27
C ALA A 16 -4.79 -9.64 6.25
N THR A 17 -5.38 -9.18 7.34
CA THR A 17 -6.83 -8.98 7.43
C THR A 17 -7.25 -7.78 6.57
N PRO A 18 -8.52 -7.70 6.13
CA PRO A 18 -9.02 -6.51 5.41
C PRO A 18 -8.80 -5.22 6.21
N LYS A 19 -8.98 -5.26 7.52
CA LYS A 19 -8.77 -4.12 8.40
C LYS A 19 -7.30 -3.68 8.41
N ALA A 20 -6.36 -4.63 8.54
CA ALA A 20 -4.93 -4.34 8.58
C ALA A 20 -4.46 -3.78 7.24
N LEU A 21 -4.90 -4.35 6.12
CA LEU A 21 -4.56 -3.89 4.78
C LEU A 21 -5.14 -2.50 4.51
N HIS A 22 -6.37 -2.23 4.96
CA HIS A 22 -7.00 -0.91 4.83
C HIS A 22 -6.25 0.15 5.62
N GLU A 23 -5.85 -0.14 6.85
CA GLU A 23 -5.07 0.79 7.68
C GLU A 23 -3.71 1.07 7.05
N TRP A 24 -3.04 0.06 6.52
CA TRP A 24 -1.78 0.24 5.82
C TRP A 24 -1.94 1.13 4.58
N ARG A 25 -2.96 0.87 3.75
CA ARG A 25 -3.27 1.70 2.57
C ARG A 25 -3.49 3.16 2.96
N LYS A 26 -4.24 3.39 4.03
CA LYS A 26 -4.53 4.72 4.56
C LYS A 26 -3.23 5.46 4.92
N GLN A 27 -2.31 4.79 5.61
CA GLN A 27 -1.02 5.38 5.98
C GLN A 27 -0.14 5.66 4.77
N VAL A 28 -0.16 4.78 3.75
CA VAL A 28 0.56 5.00 2.49
C VAL A 28 0.02 6.24 1.78
N LYS A 29 -1.29 6.42 1.75
CA LYS A 29 -1.92 7.61 1.15
C LYS A 29 -1.53 8.89 1.89
N TYR A 30 -1.44 8.85 3.20
CA TYR A 30 -1.00 10.01 3.99
C TYR A 30 0.45 10.38 3.64
N LEU A 31 1.33 9.40 3.53
CA LEU A 31 2.71 9.61 3.11
C LEU A 31 2.77 10.21 1.70
N LEU A 32 2.01 9.65 0.78
CA LEU A 32 1.94 10.12 -0.61
C LEU A 32 1.46 11.56 -0.69
N ASN A 33 0.41 11.91 0.07
CA ASN A 33 -0.12 13.27 0.12
C ASN A 33 0.92 14.25 0.66
N ALA A 34 1.68 13.85 1.68
CA ALA A 34 2.75 14.68 2.23
C ALA A 34 3.85 14.93 1.19
N LEU A 35 4.21 13.91 0.40
CA LEU A 35 5.22 14.03 -0.65
C LEU A 35 4.74 14.79 -1.88
N ASN A 36 3.43 14.86 -2.09
CA ASN A 36 2.80 15.64 -3.17
C ASN A 36 2.41 17.05 -2.76
N GLY A 37 2.88 17.53 -1.59
CA GLY A 37 2.57 18.88 -1.12
C GLY A 37 3.16 19.98 -2.00
N PRO A 38 2.83 21.27 -1.72
CA PRO A 38 3.24 22.39 -2.58
C PRO A 38 4.76 22.51 -2.73
N VAL A 39 5.53 22.01 -1.77
CA VAL A 39 6.99 22.04 -1.82
C VAL A 39 7.56 20.88 -2.64
N GLY A 40 6.80 19.85 -2.94
CA GLY A 40 7.20 18.71 -3.75
C GLY A 40 8.56 18.08 -3.37
N PRO A 41 8.85 16.87 -3.83
CA PRO A 41 10.16 16.27 -3.58
C PRO A 41 11.23 16.97 -4.42
N THR A 42 12.26 17.49 -3.74
CA THR A 42 13.33 18.27 -4.37
C THR A 42 14.57 17.44 -4.73
N ASN A 43 14.63 16.18 -4.29
CA ASN A 43 15.76 15.31 -4.63
C ASN A 43 15.28 13.93 -5.12
N GLY A 44 16.24 13.17 -5.66
CA GLY A 44 15.98 11.84 -6.22
C GLY A 44 15.46 10.84 -5.20
N THR A 45 15.90 10.90 -3.95
CA THR A 45 15.45 10.00 -2.88
C THR A 45 13.97 10.20 -2.58
N ALA A 46 13.54 11.45 -2.39
CA ALA A 46 12.15 11.76 -2.10
C ALA A 46 11.25 11.41 -3.28
N GLN A 47 11.69 11.66 -4.52
CA GLN A 47 10.95 11.26 -5.72
C GLN A 47 10.84 9.75 -5.84
N HIS A 48 11.89 9.02 -5.52
CA HIS A 48 11.90 7.56 -5.55
C HIS A 48 10.89 6.99 -4.53
N ILE A 49 10.87 7.54 -3.33
CA ILE A 49 9.90 7.16 -2.29
C ILE A 49 8.48 7.47 -2.74
N ARG A 50 8.26 8.64 -3.35
CA ARG A 50 6.95 9.04 -3.86
C ARG A 50 6.43 8.07 -4.92
N LYS A 51 7.28 7.71 -5.88
CA LYS A 51 6.93 6.74 -6.94
C LYS A 51 6.62 5.37 -6.35
N GLY A 52 7.43 4.93 -5.39
CA GLY A 52 7.20 3.67 -4.69
C GLY A 52 5.89 3.66 -3.91
N ALA A 53 5.61 4.76 -3.20
CA ALA A 53 4.36 4.92 -2.44
C ALA A 53 3.14 4.94 -3.36
N ASP A 54 3.24 5.59 -4.52
CA ASP A 54 2.18 5.63 -5.51
C ASP A 54 1.86 4.22 -6.04
N ARG A 55 2.87 3.45 -6.41
CA ARG A 55 2.71 2.07 -6.84
C ARG A 55 2.12 1.20 -5.74
N LEU A 56 2.58 1.38 -4.51
CA LEU A 56 2.09 0.64 -3.35
C LEU A 56 0.60 0.94 -3.12
N ALA A 57 0.21 2.20 -3.18
CA ALA A 57 -1.19 2.60 -3.03
C ALA A 57 -2.06 1.96 -4.12
N ASP A 58 -1.57 1.91 -5.36
CA ASP A 58 -2.29 1.27 -6.47
C ASP A 58 -2.47 -0.23 -6.24
N ARG A 59 -1.43 -0.93 -5.79
CA ARG A 59 -1.52 -2.37 -5.50
C ARG A 59 -2.50 -2.68 -4.39
N LEU A 60 -2.47 -1.89 -3.31
CA LEU A 60 -3.39 -2.05 -2.19
C LEU A 60 -4.82 -1.68 -2.58
N GLY A 61 -4.98 -0.67 -3.44
CA GLY A 61 -6.29 -0.27 -3.97
C GLY A 61 -6.90 -1.37 -4.85
N GLU A 62 -6.14 -1.95 -5.75
CA GLU A 62 -6.59 -3.04 -6.61
C GLU A 62 -6.97 -4.27 -5.78
N ASP A 63 -6.16 -4.62 -4.78
CA ASP A 63 -6.46 -5.72 -3.86
C ASP A 63 -7.77 -5.49 -3.11
N HIS A 64 -7.97 -4.27 -2.61
CA HIS A 64 -9.22 -3.90 -1.93
C HIS A 64 -10.43 -4.02 -2.86
N ASP A 65 -10.33 -3.51 -4.09
CA ASP A 65 -11.40 -3.58 -5.07
C ASP A 65 -11.77 -5.03 -5.42
N LEU A 66 -10.78 -5.90 -5.54
CA LEU A 66 -11.00 -7.32 -5.77
C LEU A 66 -11.67 -8.00 -4.58
N ALA A 67 -11.31 -7.61 -3.35
CA ALA A 67 -11.95 -8.12 -2.14
C ALA A 67 -13.43 -7.72 -2.09
N VAL A 68 -13.75 -6.48 -2.46
CA VAL A 68 -15.13 -5.99 -2.53
C VAL A 68 -15.91 -6.77 -3.60
N LEU A 69 -15.32 -6.95 -4.77
CA LEU A 69 -15.94 -7.72 -5.87
C LEU A 69 -16.23 -9.16 -5.44
N ALA A 70 -15.29 -9.80 -4.78
CA ALA A 70 -15.48 -11.17 -4.28
C ALA A 70 -16.63 -11.27 -3.27
N ALA A 71 -16.71 -10.30 -2.36
CA ALA A 71 -17.77 -10.24 -1.36
C ALA A 71 -19.16 -10.01 -2.01
N GLN A 72 -19.23 -9.10 -2.98
CA GLN A 72 -20.48 -8.83 -3.71
C GLN A 72 -20.94 -10.05 -4.51
N ALA A 73 -20.03 -10.72 -5.20
CA ALA A 73 -20.34 -11.94 -5.96
C ALA A 73 -20.86 -13.06 -5.05
N ALA A 74 -20.26 -13.21 -3.87
CA ALA A 74 -20.69 -14.23 -2.90
C ALA A 74 -22.08 -13.95 -2.32
N GLN A 75 -22.46 -12.67 -2.21
CA GLN A 75 -23.77 -12.27 -1.68
C GLN A 75 -24.91 -12.36 -2.72
N ASN A 76 -24.57 -12.38 -4.01
CA ASN A 76 -25.55 -12.40 -5.08
C ASN A 76 -25.86 -13.83 -5.51
N SER A 77 -27.05 -14.34 -5.14
CA SER A 77 -27.47 -15.71 -5.44
C SER A 77 -27.57 -16.00 -6.95
N HIS A 78 -27.83 -14.98 -7.77
CA HIS A 78 -27.90 -15.15 -9.23
C HIS A 78 -26.52 -15.34 -9.85
N CYS A 79 -25.46 -14.99 -9.13
CA CYS A 79 -24.07 -15.08 -9.61
C CYS A 79 -23.28 -16.19 -8.90
N ALA A 80 -23.94 -17.14 -8.22
CA ALA A 80 -23.25 -18.17 -7.45
C ALA A 80 -22.24 -18.97 -8.29
N THR A 81 -22.63 -19.38 -9.50
CA THR A 81 -21.74 -20.13 -10.41
C THR A 81 -20.58 -19.26 -10.88
N ALA A 82 -20.86 -18.00 -11.24
CA ALA A 82 -19.82 -17.05 -11.65
C ALA A 82 -18.87 -16.76 -10.48
N ALA A 83 -19.40 -16.63 -9.25
CA ALA A 83 -18.60 -16.43 -8.04
C ALA A 83 -17.65 -17.60 -7.82
N GLU A 84 -18.13 -18.84 -7.95
CA GLU A 84 -17.30 -20.04 -7.81
C GLU A 84 -16.17 -20.09 -8.82
N LEU A 85 -16.43 -19.67 -10.07
CA LEU A 85 -15.41 -19.62 -11.12
C LEU A 85 -14.41 -18.48 -10.91
N LEU A 86 -14.89 -17.33 -10.40
CA LEU A 86 -14.06 -16.14 -10.21
C LEU A 86 -13.22 -16.17 -8.93
N GLN A 87 -13.71 -16.82 -7.86
CA GLN A 87 -13.03 -16.84 -6.57
C GLN A 87 -11.57 -17.29 -6.63
N PRO A 88 -11.22 -18.42 -7.33
CA PRO A 88 -9.82 -18.82 -7.43
C PRO A 88 -8.96 -17.81 -8.16
N LEU A 89 -9.49 -17.18 -9.21
CA LEU A 89 -8.78 -16.15 -9.99
C LEU A 89 -8.54 -14.90 -9.17
N ILE A 90 -9.56 -14.44 -8.44
CA ILE A 90 -9.47 -13.29 -7.55
C ILE A 90 -8.45 -13.56 -6.45
N CYS A 91 -8.53 -14.73 -5.82
CA CYS A 91 -7.62 -15.13 -4.75
C CYS A 91 -6.15 -15.14 -5.23
N LYS A 92 -5.90 -15.71 -6.40
CA LYS A 92 -4.57 -15.75 -7.00
C LYS A 92 -4.04 -14.35 -7.28
N ARG A 93 -4.87 -13.48 -7.87
CA ARG A 93 -4.50 -12.08 -8.16
C ARG A 93 -4.21 -11.31 -6.89
N ARG A 94 -5.05 -11.46 -5.87
CA ARG A 94 -4.86 -10.79 -4.57
C ARG A 94 -3.57 -11.21 -3.89
N LYS A 95 -3.23 -12.49 -3.92
CA LYS A 95 -1.96 -12.98 -3.37
C LYS A 95 -0.76 -12.33 -4.05
N LYS A 96 -0.81 -12.21 -5.38
CA LYS A 96 0.24 -11.54 -6.15
C LYS A 96 0.34 -10.06 -5.81
N LEU A 97 -0.80 -9.37 -5.74
CA LEU A 97 -0.86 -7.95 -5.39
C LEU A 97 -0.31 -7.70 -3.99
N GLN A 98 -0.69 -8.52 -3.02
CA GLN A 98 -0.19 -8.41 -1.64
C GLN A 98 1.30 -8.68 -1.57
N LYS A 99 1.80 -9.68 -2.30
CA LYS A 99 3.24 -9.98 -2.37
C LYS A 99 4.02 -8.79 -2.92
N ASP A 100 3.54 -8.19 -4.02
CA ASP A 100 4.15 -7.01 -4.62
C ASP A 100 4.08 -5.82 -3.67
N ALA A 101 2.95 -5.63 -2.98
CA ALA A 101 2.77 -4.57 -2.01
C ALA A 101 3.74 -4.69 -0.83
N PHE A 102 3.92 -5.89 -0.28
CA PHE A 102 4.87 -6.12 0.80
C PHE A 102 6.31 -5.84 0.36
N LYS A 103 6.65 -6.21 -0.87
CA LYS A 103 7.97 -5.94 -1.44
C LYS A 103 8.22 -4.43 -1.57
N LEU A 104 7.25 -3.68 -2.10
CA LEU A 104 7.32 -2.22 -2.20
C LEU A 104 7.34 -1.56 -0.82
N GLY A 105 6.50 -2.04 0.09
CA GLY A 105 6.42 -1.54 1.45
C GLY A 105 7.73 -1.68 2.21
N ARG A 106 8.41 -2.80 2.06
CA ARG A 106 9.72 -3.02 2.69
C ARG A 106 10.75 -2.01 2.20
N LYS A 107 10.75 -1.68 0.92
CA LYS A 107 11.67 -0.68 0.36
C LYS A 107 11.41 0.71 0.93
N ILE A 108 10.15 1.06 1.15
CA ILE A 108 9.75 2.39 1.66
C ILE A 108 9.96 2.49 3.17
N TYR A 109 9.55 1.46 3.93
CA TYR A 109 9.48 1.51 5.40
C TYR A 109 10.58 0.71 6.11
N ASN A 110 11.50 0.09 5.36
CA ASN A 110 12.59 -0.69 5.95
C ASN A 110 13.54 0.17 6.79
N PRO A 111 14.00 1.35 6.34
CA PRO A 111 14.82 2.22 7.18
C PRO A 111 14.05 2.65 8.41
N LYS A 112 14.75 2.77 9.55
CA LYS A 112 14.14 3.28 10.78
C LYS A 112 13.58 4.68 10.54
N PRO A 113 12.49 5.09 11.23
CA PRO A 113 11.86 6.39 11.02
C PRO A 113 12.83 7.56 11.10
N ARG A 114 13.77 7.52 12.05
CA ARG A 114 14.79 8.56 12.20
C ARG A 114 15.67 8.68 10.97
N THR A 115 16.19 7.55 10.46
CA THR A 115 17.05 7.52 9.27
C THR A 115 16.31 8.05 8.05
N ARG A 116 15.05 7.66 7.89
CA ARG A 116 14.21 8.11 6.76
C ARG A 116 13.93 9.60 6.85
N ALA A 117 13.61 10.10 8.04
CA ALA A 117 13.38 11.54 8.28
C ALA A 117 14.64 12.36 7.96
N GLU A 118 15.82 11.90 8.38
CA GLU A 118 17.07 12.55 8.07
C GLU A 118 17.32 12.61 6.56
N SER A 119 17.08 11.52 5.84
CA SER A 119 17.22 11.46 4.39
C SER A 119 16.31 12.46 3.68
N LEU A 120 15.06 12.57 4.12
CA LEU A 120 14.08 13.50 3.54
C LEU A 120 14.41 14.96 3.89
N LEU A 121 14.90 15.22 5.11
CA LEU A 121 15.32 16.56 5.54
C LEU A 121 16.55 17.03 4.78
N LYS A 122 17.55 16.17 4.58
CA LYS A 122 18.71 16.49 3.75
C LYS A 122 18.31 16.89 2.34
N SER A 123 17.28 16.24 1.78
CA SER A 123 16.78 16.58 0.46
C SER A 123 16.20 17.98 0.39
N SER A 124 15.52 18.45 1.44
CA SER A 124 14.93 19.78 1.48
C SER A 124 15.97 20.89 1.75
N GLN A 125 17.12 20.57 2.34
CA GLN A 125 18.19 21.52 2.61
C GLN A 125 19.12 21.77 1.42
N VAL A 126 19.22 20.83 0.51
CA VAL A 126 20.13 20.88 -0.64
C VAL A 126 19.46 21.46 -1.88
N GLY A 127 18.13 21.56 -1.84
CA GLY A 127 17.36 22.08 -2.98
C GLY A 127 17.48 23.60 -3.17
#